data_59cedf66d9fed24732f6077a17fe374c
#
_entry.id   59cedf66d9fed24732f6077a17fe374c
#
_cell.length_a   1.000
_cell.length_b   1.000
_cell.length_c   1.000
_cell.angle_alpha   90.00
_cell.angle_beta   90.00
_cell.angle_gamma   90.00
#
_symmetry.space_group_name_H-M   'P 1'
#
loop_
_entity.id
_entity.type
_entity.pdbx_description
1 polymer ?
#
loop_
_entity_poly.entity_id
_entity_poly.type
_entity_poly.pdbx_seq_one_letter_code
_entity_poly.pdbx_strand_id
1 'polypeptide(L)'
;MTDPMAARLGGFDATELRREFLSQGAFVILPDFLPPELTAQLVAAVAAVGRSVNRNYLPGHKQGGSVSRHAIDELAPVIANLYRSPALIEWLGQLAGERLHMSPDDDPHAYALYFYTRAGDHIGWHYDTSYYAGRRYTLLLGVIEESSCRLDYQLHTRNRGRNAVSGSVQIPPGGLVFFDGDALRHRITPLGEGETRVSLTFEYLTDPRMHGWWRFVSNMKDSLAYFGFRQVFRRRAGRRQLGPADGPGRT
;
A
#
# COMPACT_ATOMS: atom_id res chain seq x y z
N MET A 1 1.70 -4.00 27.83
CA MET A 1 0.64 -3.35 27.05
C MET A 1 0.32 -4.27 25.88
N THR A 2 -0.93 -4.69 25.76
CA THR A 2 -1.40 -5.54 24.66
C THR A 2 -1.36 -4.71 23.36
N ASP A 3 -0.84 -5.25 22.28
CA ASP A 3 -0.89 -4.62 20.96
C ASP A 3 -2.36 -4.42 20.56
N PRO A 4 -2.84 -3.17 20.38
CA PRO A 4 -4.24 -2.90 20.04
C PRO A 4 -4.66 -3.59 18.72
N MET A 5 -3.72 -3.75 17.81
CA MET A 5 -3.97 -4.44 16.53
C MET A 5 -4.16 -5.93 16.75
N ALA A 6 -3.32 -6.59 17.56
CA ALA A 6 -3.46 -8.00 17.87
C ALA A 6 -4.82 -8.31 18.56
N ALA A 7 -5.25 -7.44 19.49
CA ALA A 7 -6.56 -7.58 20.13
C ALA A 7 -7.71 -7.46 19.13
N ARG A 8 -7.63 -6.51 18.19
CA ARG A 8 -8.63 -6.29 17.14
C ARG A 8 -8.72 -7.49 16.19
N LEU A 9 -7.58 -8.02 15.75
CA LEU A 9 -7.50 -9.17 14.85
C LEU A 9 -8.12 -10.43 15.46
N GLY A 10 -7.98 -10.64 16.78
CA GLY A 10 -8.63 -11.73 17.49
C GLY A 10 -10.16 -11.68 17.50
N GLY A 11 -10.76 -10.56 17.15
CA GLY A 11 -12.21 -10.41 17.01
C GLY A 11 -12.79 -10.86 15.65
N PHE A 12 -11.94 -11.18 14.67
CA PHE A 12 -12.37 -11.67 13.36
C PHE A 12 -12.29 -13.19 13.27
N ASP A 13 -13.29 -13.82 12.66
CA ASP A 13 -13.20 -15.23 12.25
C ASP A 13 -12.33 -15.36 10.98
N ALA A 14 -11.04 -15.60 11.18
CA ALA A 14 -10.08 -15.73 10.08
C ALA A 14 -10.43 -16.89 9.12
N THR A 15 -11.10 -17.94 9.60
CA THR A 15 -11.50 -19.10 8.76
C THR A 15 -12.63 -18.70 7.81
N GLU A 16 -13.64 -18.01 8.32
CA GLU A 16 -14.74 -17.51 7.51
C GLU A 16 -14.27 -16.47 6.49
N LEU A 17 -13.49 -15.50 6.94
CA LEU A 17 -12.92 -14.47 6.06
C LEU A 17 -12.01 -15.06 4.98
N ARG A 18 -11.22 -16.09 5.30
CA ARG A 18 -10.44 -16.81 4.30
C ARG A 18 -11.33 -17.45 3.24
N ARG A 19 -12.41 -18.09 3.66
CA ARG A 19 -13.37 -18.73 2.73
C ARG A 19 -13.99 -17.68 1.80
N GLU A 20 -14.40 -16.54 2.35
CA GLU A 20 -14.90 -15.41 1.58
C GLU A 20 -13.84 -14.90 0.60
N PHE A 21 -12.63 -14.58 1.09
CA PHE A 21 -11.50 -14.11 0.30
C PHE A 21 -11.22 -14.99 -0.91
N LEU A 22 -11.13 -16.31 -0.71
CA LEU A 22 -10.87 -17.25 -1.79
C LEU A 22 -12.05 -17.38 -2.76
N SER A 23 -13.29 -17.35 -2.27
CA SER A 23 -14.49 -17.46 -3.10
C SER A 23 -14.64 -16.27 -4.06
N GLN A 24 -14.18 -15.10 -3.65
CA GLN A 24 -14.17 -13.86 -4.42
C GLN A 24 -12.92 -13.70 -5.30
N GLY A 25 -12.05 -14.71 -5.40
CA GLY A 25 -10.86 -14.67 -6.23
C GLY A 25 -9.72 -13.86 -5.62
N ALA A 26 -9.49 -14.05 -4.33
CA ALA A 26 -8.50 -13.37 -3.49
C ALA A 26 -8.83 -11.87 -3.28
N PHE A 27 -10.03 -11.60 -2.77
CA PHE A 27 -10.53 -10.27 -2.46
C PHE A 27 -11.46 -10.28 -1.24
N VAL A 28 -11.30 -9.31 -0.33
CA VAL A 28 -12.21 -9.11 0.81
C VAL A 28 -12.28 -7.63 1.20
N ILE A 29 -13.43 -7.20 1.72
CA ILE A 29 -13.68 -5.85 2.22
C ILE A 29 -14.10 -5.94 3.69
N LEU A 30 -13.46 -5.16 4.56
CA LEU A 30 -13.81 -5.02 5.97
C LEU A 30 -14.00 -3.53 6.29
N PRO A 31 -15.26 -3.02 6.31
CA PRO A 31 -15.52 -1.59 6.50
C PRO A 31 -15.09 -1.04 7.86
N ASP A 32 -15.10 -1.88 8.89
CA ASP A 32 -14.67 -1.57 10.26
C ASP A 32 -13.49 -2.50 10.64
N PHE A 33 -12.30 -2.18 10.17
CA PHE A 33 -11.12 -3.03 10.38
C PHE A 33 -10.21 -2.51 11.49
N LEU A 34 -9.80 -1.23 11.43
CA LEU A 34 -8.88 -0.67 12.42
C LEU A 34 -9.58 -0.25 13.71
N PRO A 35 -8.91 -0.37 14.86
CA PRO A 35 -9.36 0.29 16.09
C PRO A 35 -9.52 1.80 15.87
N PRO A 36 -10.53 2.45 16.48
CA PRO A 36 -10.76 3.90 16.33
C PRO A 36 -9.53 4.76 16.70
N GLU A 37 -8.80 4.36 17.72
CA GLU A 37 -7.60 5.07 18.21
C GLU A 37 -6.49 5.02 17.17
N LEU A 38 -6.29 3.89 16.50
CA LEU A 38 -5.30 3.74 15.44
C LEU A 38 -5.73 4.50 14.18
N THR A 39 -7.01 4.47 13.85
CA THR A 39 -7.58 5.29 12.76
C THR A 39 -7.31 6.77 13.00
N ALA A 40 -7.56 7.28 14.20
CA ALA A 40 -7.27 8.67 14.55
C ALA A 40 -5.76 9.01 14.44
N GLN A 41 -4.88 8.10 14.82
CA GLN A 41 -3.43 8.27 14.66
C GLN A 41 -3.02 8.33 13.20
N LEU A 42 -3.63 7.53 12.31
CA LEU A 42 -3.36 7.57 10.88
C LEU A 42 -3.85 8.88 10.26
N VAL A 43 -5.02 9.39 10.66
CA VAL A 43 -5.53 10.70 10.22
C VAL A 43 -4.57 11.82 10.64
N ALA A 44 -4.07 11.81 11.88
CA ALA A 44 -3.09 12.78 12.36
C ALA A 44 -1.76 12.69 11.57
N ALA A 45 -1.32 11.48 11.21
CA ALA A 45 -0.12 11.25 10.43
C ALA A 45 -0.20 11.84 9.00
N VAL A 46 -1.39 11.90 8.41
CA VAL A 46 -1.62 12.55 7.09
C VAL A 46 -1.19 14.02 7.13
N ALA A 47 -1.53 14.76 8.18
CA ALA A 47 -1.13 16.16 8.34
C ALA A 47 0.39 16.31 8.41
N ALA A 48 1.09 15.40 9.08
CA ALA A 48 2.55 15.44 9.21
C ALA A 48 3.27 15.29 7.87
N VAL A 49 2.74 14.47 6.95
CA VAL A 49 3.35 14.20 5.65
C VAL A 49 2.86 15.14 4.53
N GLY A 50 1.89 16.00 4.79
CA GLY A 50 1.22 16.81 3.78
C GLY A 50 2.16 17.66 2.90
N ARG A 51 3.27 18.16 3.48
CA ARG A 51 4.31 18.92 2.74
C ARG A 51 5.19 18.05 1.84
N SER A 52 5.16 16.74 2.01
CA SER A 52 5.94 15.75 1.23
C SER A 52 5.14 15.15 0.08
N VAL A 53 3.91 15.59 -0.14
CA VAL A 53 3.05 15.11 -1.22
C VAL A 53 3.66 15.50 -2.57
N ASN A 54 3.95 14.49 -3.37
CA ASN A 54 4.38 14.65 -4.75
C ASN A 54 3.16 14.45 -5.68
N ARG A 55 2.85 15.47 -6.47
CA ARG A 55 1.72 15.40 -7.44
C ARG A 55 2.19 14.78 -8.74
N ASN A 56 1.44 13.79 -9.20
CA ASN A 56 1.72 13.06 -10.43
C ASN A 56 0.55 13.16 -11.39
N TYR A 57 0.88 13.25 -12.65
CA TYR A 57 -0.07 13.22 -13.75
C TYR A 57 0.45 12.30 -14.84
N LEU A 58 -0.32 11.25 -15.14
CA LEU A 58 -0.10 10.37 -16.27
C LEU A 58 -1.37 10.40 -17.12
N PRO A 59 -1.35 11.04 -18.32
CA PRO A 59 -2.53 11.22 -19.15
C PRO A 59 -3.33 9.93 -19.34
N GLY A 60 -4.65 9.99 -19.08
CA GLY A 60 -5.56 8.87 -19.24
C GLY A 60 -5.42 7.73 -18.22
N HIS A 61 -4.48 7.84 -17.27
CA HIS A 61 -4.25 6.77 -16.31
C HIS A 61 -4.30 7.23 -14.84
N LYS A 62 -3.60 8.31 -14.48
CA LYS A 62 -3.50 8.74 -13.08
C LYS A 62 -3.35 10.24 -12.94
N GLN A 63 -4.11 10.79 -12.02
CA GLN A 63 -3.92 12.14 -11.49
C GLN A 63 -4.09 12.10 -9.98
N GLY A 64 -3.15 12.66 -9.23
CA GLY A 64 -3.24 12.67 -7.76
C GLY A 64 -1.92 12.99 -7.10
N GLY A 65 -1.90 12.95 -5.78
CA GLY A 65 -0.73 13.08 -4.96
C GLY A 65 -0.29 11.75 -4.36
N SER A 66 0.99 11.59 -4.06
CA SER A 66 1.48 10.44 -3.31
C SER A 66 2.66 10.80 -2.41
N VAL A 67 2.79 10.05 -1.31
CA VAL A 67 3.95 10.12 -0.39
C VAL A 67 4.52 8.71 -0.27
N SER A 68 5.81 8.57 -0.57
CA SER A 68 6.50 7.28 -0.52
C SER A 68 6.89 6.88 0.90
N ARG A 69 7.21 5.58 1.08
CA ARG A 69 7.67 5.03 2.36
C ARG A 69 8.80 5.85 3.00
N HIS A 70 9.74 6.40 2.23
CA HIS A 70 10.89 7.11 2.78
C HIS A 70 10.49 8.36 3.57
N ALA A 71 9.51 9.12 3.07
CA ALA A 71 8.98 10.26 3.81
C ALA A 71 8.06 9.82 4.96
N ILE A 72 7.33 8.72 4.79
CA ILE A 72 6.49 8.13 5.84
C ILE A 72 7.35 7.61 7.00
N ASP A 73 8.46 6.91 6.74
CA ASP A 73 9.38 6.43 7.77
C ASP A 73 9.89 7.57 8.68
N GLU A 74 10.13 8.74 8.08
CA GLU A 74 10.66 9.91 8.78
C GLU A 74 9.57 10.68 9.56
N LEU A 75 8.41 10.87 8.94
CA LEU A 75 7.40 11.82 9.41
C LEU A 75 6.16 11.18 10.05
N ALA A 76 5.90 9.91 9.77
CA ALA A 76 4.69 9.20 10.20
C ALA A 76 5.01 7.75 10.65
N PRO A 77 5.85 7.55 11.69
CA PRO A 77 6.31 6.23 12.11
C PRO A 77 5.19 5.26 12.50
N VAL A 78 4.01 5.76 12.89
CA VAL A 78 2.83 4.92 13.17
C VAL A 78 2.44 4.07 11.96
N ILE A 79 2.54 4.61 10.75
CA ILE A 79 2.25 3.87 9.51
C ILE A 79 3.29 2.76 9.29
N ALA A 80 4.57 3.10 9.43
CA ALA A 80 5.65 2.14 9.30
C ALA A 80 5.57 1.01 10.35
N ASN A 81 5.17 1.33 11.58
CA ASN A 81 4.97 0.37 12.66
C ASN A 81 3.79 -0.58 12.36
N LEU A 82 2.67 -0.04 11.85
CA LEU A 82 1.53 -0.84 11.45
C LEU A 82 1.89 -1.80 10.29
N TYR A 83 2.61 -1.31 9.27
CA TYR A 83 3.11 -2.16 8.18
C TYR A 83 3.99 -3.31 8.68
N ARG A 84 4.82 -3.07 9.70
CA ARG A 84 5.75 -4.06 10.28
C ARG A 84 5.12 -4.91 11.37
N SER A 85 3.84 -4.74 11.71
CA SER A 85 3.18 -5.52 12.77
C SER A 85 3.19 -7.01 12.44
N PRO A 86 3.87 -7.85 13.25
CA PRO A 86 3.88 -9.29 13.02
C PRO A 86 2.48 -9.91 13.07
N ALA A 87 1.63 -9.41 13.98
CA ALA A 87 0.26 -9.88 14.11
C ALA A 87 -0.56 -9.61 12.85
N LEU A 88 -0.40 -8.42 12.25
CA LEU A 88 -1.07 -8.08 10.98
C LEU A 88 -0.58 -8.97 9.83
N ILE A 89 0.73 -9.13 9.68
CA ILE A 89 1.34 -9.94 8.61
C ILE A 89 0.89 -11.40 8.72
N GLU A 90 0.90 -11.97 9.93
CA GLU A 90 0.47 -13.33 10.18
C GLU A 90 -1.02 -13.52 9.86
N TRP A 91 -1.87 -12.61 10.33
CA TRP A 91 -3.31 -12.65 10.09
C TRP A 91 -3.65 -12.54 8.58
N LEU A 92 -3.02 -11.62 7.86
CA LEU A 92 -3.16 -11.53 6.40
C LEU A 92 -2.67 -12.79 5.70
N GLY A 93 -1.59 -13.40 6.20
CA GLY A 93 -1.09 -14.69 5.72
C GLY A 93 -2.10 -15.83 5.92
N GLN A 94 -2.83 -15.83 7.04
CA GLN A 94 -3.93 -16.78 7.28
C GLN A 94 -5.06 -16.60 6.25
N LEU A 95 -5.44 -15.36 5.93
CA LEU A 95 -6.44 -15.08 4.89
C LEU A 95 -5.95 -15.52 3.49
N ALA A 96 -4.73 -15.16 3.12
CA ALA A 96 -4.13 -15.55 1.84
C ALA A 96 -3.88 -17.08 1.76
N GLY A 97 -3.64 -17.74 2.91
CA GLY A 97 -3.22 -19.11 3.01
C GLY A 97 -1.78 -19.34 2.59
N GLU A 98 -0.99 -18.31 2.66
CA GLU A 98 0.41 -18.27 2.26
C GLU A 98 1.21 -17.45 3.28
N ARG A 99 2.48 -17.77 3.43
CA ARG A 99 3.36 -16.93 4.25
C ARG A 99 3.62 -15.62 3.52
N LEU A 100 3.34 -14.51 4.20
CA LEU A 100 3.60 -13.19 3.68
C LEU A 100 4.90 -12.60 4.23
N HIS A 101 5.58 -11.84 3.40
CA HIS A 101 6.80 -11.12 3.69
C HIS A 101 6.62 -9.64 3.37
N MET A 102 7.30 -8.80 4.09
CA MET A 102 7.44 -7.38 3.74
C MET A 102 8.21 -7.24 2.43
N SER A 103 7.90 -6.20 1.66
CA SER A 103 8.72 -5.79 0.54
C SER A 103 10.14 -5.42 1.00
N PRO A 104 11.16 -5.57 0.13
CA PRO A 104 12.53 -5.17 0.44
C PRO A 104 12.62 -3.71 0.92
N ASP A 105 13.65 -3.43 1.74
CA ASP A 105 13.81 -2.11 2.36
C ASP A 105 14.05 -0.97 1.37
N ASP A 106 14.48 -1.26 0.18
CA ASP A 106 14.71 -0.30 -0.89
C ASP A 106 13.51 -0.17 -1.86
N ASP A 107 12.39 -0.89 -1.62
CA ASP A 107 11.18 -0.75 -2.41
C ASP A 107 10.38 0.49 -1.97
N PRO A 108 10.25 1.53 -2.81
CA PRO A 108 9.48 2.72 -2.48
C PRO A 108 7.98 2.48 -2.41
N HIS A 109 7.49 1.36 -2.96
CA HIS A 109 6.09 0.97 -2.99
C HIS A 109 5.65 0.07 -1.83
N ALA A 110 6.57 -0.34 -0.94
CA ALA A 110 6.23 -1.18 0.20
C ALA A 110 5.01 -0.66 0.97
N TYR A 111 4.89 0.65 1.10
CA TYR A 111 3.70 1.38 1.53
C TYR A 111 3.72 2.83 1.03
N ALA A 112 2.54 3.37 0.77
CA ALA A 112 2.37 4.72 0.27
C ALA A 112 1.03 5.31 0.69
N LEU A 113 1.01 6.64 0.90
CA LEU A 113 -0.22 7.41 1.01
C LEU A 113 -0.56 8.00 -0.36
N TYR A 114 -1.82 7.88 -0.75
CA TYR A 114 -2.37 8.45 -1.97
C TYR A 114 -3.37 9.56 -1.62
N PHE A 115 -3.16 10.73 -2.19
CA PHE A 115 -3.92 11.95 -1.95
C PHE A 115 -4.73 12.31 -3.19
N TYR A 116 -6.04 12.35 -3.03
CA TYR A 116 -6.99 12.87 -4.01
C TYR A 116 -7.58 14.13 -3.37
N THR A 117 -7.14 15.29 -3.83
CA THR A 117 -7.43 16.61 -3.21
C THR A 117 -7.78 17.69 -4.22
N ARG A 118 -7.85 17.34 -5.50
CA ARG A 118 -8.28 18.25 -6.56
C ARG A 118 -9.30 17.55 -7.43
N ALA A 119 -10.31 18.29 -7.88
CA ALA A 119 -11.31 17.76 -8.80
C ALA A 119 -10.65 17.03 -9.98
N GLY A 120 -11.17 15.85 -10.28
CA GLY A 120 -10.63 14.98 -11.32
C GLY A 120 -9.47 14.07 -10.90
N ASP A 121 -8.97 14.15 -9.66
CA ASP A 121 -7.97 13.20 -9.16
C ASP A 121 -8.54 11.78 -9.19
N HIS A 122 -7.81 10.84 -9.81
CA HIS A 122 -8.25 9.46 -10.05
C HIS A 122 -7.08 8.52 -10.31
N ILE A 123 -7.36 7.21 -10.30
CA ILE A 123 -6.51 6.18 -10.92
C ILE A 123 -7.39 5.35 -11.85
N GLY A 124 -6.99 5.23 -13.13
CA GLY A 124 -7.68 4.43 -14.13
C GLY A 124 -7.58 2.93 -13.86
N TRP A 125 -8.25 2.12 -14.70
CA TRP A 125 -8.26 0.67 -14.56
C TRP A 125 -6.86 0.07 -14.67
N HIS A 126 -6.45 -0.69 -13.63
CA HIS A 126 -5.14 -1.35 -13.55
C HIS A 126 -5.18 -2.62 -12.69
N TYR A 127 -4.06 -3.31 -12.66
CA TYR A 127 -3.71 -4.35 -11.70
C TYR A 127 -2.45 -3.91 -10.97
N ASP A 128 -2.31 -4.28 -9.71
CA ASP A 128 -1.08 -4.09 -8.92
C ASP A 128 -0.08 -5.22 -9.21
N THR A 129 0.39 -5.27 -10.46
CA THR A 129 1.23 -6.36 -10.94
C THR A 129 2.52 -6.49 -10.17
N SER A 130 2.84 -7.72 -9.73
CA SER A 130 4.09 -8.04 -9.03
C SER A 130 5.29 -7.99 -9.98
N TYR A 131 6.39 -7.36 -9.52
CA TYR A 131 7.74 -7.45 -10.13
C TYR A 131 8.62 -8.47 -9.41
N TYR A 132 8.10 -9.11 -8.38
CA TYR A 132 8.75 -10.13 -7.57
C TYR A 132 8.42 -11.53 -8.07
N ALA A 133 9.19 -12.52 -7.64
CA ALA A 133 8.99 -13.92 -8.01
C ALA A 133 7.67 -14.47 -7.47
N GLY A 134 7.23 -13.97 -6.29
CA GLY A 134 5.97 -14.35 -5.67
C GLY A 134 4.80 -13.46 -6.05
N ARG A 135 3.63 -13.80 -5.51
CA ARG A 135 2.43 -12.98 -5.57
C ARG A 135 2.61 -11.71 -4.77
N ARG A 136 1.93 -10.67 -5.18
CA ARG A 136 1.81 -9.41 -4.47
C ARG A 136 0.39 -9.24 -3.96
N TYR A 137 0.27 -9.05 -2.66
CA TYR A 137 -0.98 -8.73 -2.01
C TYR A 137 -1.00 -7.27 -1.60
N THR A 138 -2.05 -6.56 -2.00
CA THR A 138 -2.29 -5.17 -1.62
C THR A 138 -3.31 -5.12 -0.48
N LEU A 139 -2.94 -4.43 0.59
CA LEU A 139 -3.84 -4.00 1.64
C LEU A 139 -4.08 -2.50 1.46
N LEU A 140 -5.33 -2.09 1.22
CA LEU A 140 -5.72 -0.70 1.06
C LEU A 140 -6.59 -0.28 2.24
N LEU A 141 -6.18 0.78 2.95
CA LEU A 141 -6.89 1.36 4.08
C LEU A 141 -7.48 2.72 3.72
N GLY A 142 -8.72 2.98 4.10
CA GLY A 142 -9.28 4.32 4.13
C GLY A 142 -8.70 5.12 5.30
N VAL A 143 -8.24 6.34 5.04
CA VAL A 143 -7.74 7.23 6.09
C VAL A 143 -8.59 8.49 6.19
N ILE A 144 -8.87 9.16 5.08
CA ILE A 144 -9.81 10.27 4.97
C ILE A 144 -10.76 9.95 3.82
N GLU A 145 -12.06 10.05 4.04
CA GLU A 145 -13.08 9.78 3.03
C GLU A 145 -14.21 10.81 3.14
N GLU A 146 -13.98 11.95 2.54
CA GLU A 146 -14.93 13.08 2.43
C GLU A 146 -15.21 13.33 0.94
N SER A 147 -15.59 12.25 0.22
CA SER A 147 -15.73 12.31 -1.23
C SER A 147 -16.81 11.40 -1.78
N SER A 148 -17.19 11.63 -3.03
CA SER A 148 -17.99 10.73 -3.85
C SER A 148 -17.17 9.62 -4.51
N CYS A 149 -15.84 9.62 -4.34
CA CYS A 149 -14.94 8.64 -4.94
C CYS A 149 -15.27 7.21 -4.51
N ARG A 150 -15.08 6.30 -5.44
CA ARG A 150 -15.29 4.88 -5.21
C ARG A 150 -14.10 4.07 -5.73
N LEU A 151 -13.84 2.97 -5.05
CA LEU A 151 -13.05 1.88 -5.59
C LEU A 151 -14.01 1.02 -6.44
N ASP A 152 -13.90 1.14 -7.76
CA ASP A 152 -14.54 0.20 -8.67
C ASP A 152 -13.61 -0.99 -8.89
N TYR A 153 -14.15 -2.21 -8.90
CA TYR A 153 -13.38 -3.42 -9.04
C TYR A 153 -14.06 -4.45 -9.93
N GLN A 154 -13.24 -5.34 -10.51
CA GLN A 154 -13.69 -6.46 -11.32
C GLN A 154 -12.98 -7.74 -10.85
N LEU A 155 -13.77 -8.67 -10.33
CA LEU A 155 -13.32 -10.01 -9.91
C LEU A 155 -13.26 -10.94 -11.12
N HIS A 156 -12.41 -11.97 -11.02
CA HIS A 156 -12.32 -13.09 -11.99
C HIS A 156 -11.96 -12.71 -13.42
N THR A 157 -11.47 -11.50 -13.68
CA THR A 157 -11.13 -11.02 -15.04
C THR A 157 -10.02 -11.84 -15.72
N ARG A 158 -9.18 -12.55 -14.94
CA ARG A 158 -8.13 -13.46 -15.44
C ARG A 158 -8.48 -14.93 -15.28
N ASN A 159 -9.69 -15.26 -14.78
CA ASN A 159 -10.14 -16.64 -14.60
C ASN A 159 -11.05 -17.06 -15.76
N ARG A 160 -10.55 -17.91 -16.65
CA ARG A 160 -11.30 -18.37 -17.84
C ARG A 160 -12.53 -19.22 -17.49
N GLY A 161 -12.61 -19.77 -16.29
CA GLY A 161 -13.73 -20.63 -15.82
C GLY A 161 -14.85 -19.87 -15.10
N ARG A 162 -14.73 -18.55 -14.92
CA ARG A 162 -15.72 -17.75 -14.20
C ARG A 162 -16.03 -16.46 -14.97
N ASN A 163 -17.27 -16.03 -14.92
CA ASN A 163 -17.66 -14.71 -15.43
C ASN A 163 -17.07 -13.61 -14.54
N ALA A 164 -16.64 -12.51 -15.16
CA ALA A 164 -16.21 -11.34 -14.43
C ALA A 164 -17.40 -10.71 -13.67
N VAL A 165 -17.16 -10.36 -12.42
CA VAL A 165 -18.14 -9.68 -11.55
C VAL A 165 -17.62 -8.30 -11.23
N SER A 166 -18.41 -7.25 -11.50
CA SER A 166 -18.05 -5.87 -11.17
C SER A 166 -18.70 -5.44 -9.87
N GLY A 167 -17.98 -4.65 -9.09
CA GLY A 167 -18.48 -4.02 -7.88
C GLY A 167 -17.90 -2.62 -7.71
N SER A 168 -18.44 -1.90 -6.73
CA SER A 168 -18.05 -0.53 -6.41
C SER A 168 -18.25 -0.29 -4.92
N VAL A 169 -17.21 0.21 -4.23
CA VAL A 169 -17.24 0.42 -2.79
C VAL A 169 -16.61 1.76 -2.42
N GLN A 170 -17.12 2.40 -1.39
CA GLN A 170 -16.47 3.49 -0.69
C GLN A 170 -15.81 2.91 0.57
N ILE A 171 -14.58 3.29 0.84
CA ILE A 171 -13.79 2.72 1.94
C ILE A 171 -13.72 3.77 3.03
N PRO A 172 -14.50 3.60 4.13
CA PRO A 172 -14.51 4.57 5.23
C PRO A 172 -13.16 4.62 5.95
N PRO A 173 -12.89 5.68 6.74
CA PRO A 173 -11.72 5.71 7.61
C PRO A 173 -11.67 4.49 8.53
N GLY A 174 -10.51 3.81 8.55
CA GLY A 174 -10.32 2.54 9.27
C GLY A 174 -10.82 1.29 8.54
N GLY A 175 -11.51 1.45 7.40
CA GLY A 175 -11.90 0.33 6.55
C GLY A 175 -10.73 -0.23 5.74
N LEU A 176 -10.83 -1.51 5.39
CA LEU A 176 -9.80 -2.27 4.67
C LEU A 176 -10.38 -2.92 3.41
N VAL A 177 -9.58 -2.93 2.35
CA VAL A 177 -9.70 -3.87 1.23
C VAL A 177 -8.39 -4.63 1.12
N PHE A 178 -8.45 -5.96 1.07
CA PHE A 178 -7.28 -6.83 0.90
C PHE A 178 -7.46 -7.72 -0.31
N PHE A 179 -6.45 -7.77 -1.19
CA PHE A 179 -6.57 -8.50 -2.45
C PHE A 179 -5.22 -8.94 -3.04
N ASP A 180 -5.28 -9.94 -3.91
CA ASP A 180 -4.18 -10.31 -4.81
C ASP A 180 -4.07 -9.26 -5.93
N GLY A 181 -2.94 -8.55 -5.99
CA GLY A 181 -2.68 -7.46 -6.92
C GLY A 181 -2.71 -7.87 -8.38
N ASP A 182 -2.34 -9.12 -8.69
CA ASP A 182 -2.39 -9.66 -10.05
C ASP A 182 -3.80 -10.14 -10.47
N ALA A 183 -4.69 -10.39 -9.52
CA ALA A 183 -6.03 -10.93 -9.77
C ALA A 183 -7.10 -9.84 -9.89
N LEU A 184 -6.99 -8.77 -9.09
CA LEU A 184 -8.00 -7.72 -9.03
C LEU A 184 -7.74 -6.62 -10.07
N ARG A 185 -8.67 -6.43 -11.00
CA ARG A 185 -8.70 -5.24 -11.83
C ARG A 185 -9.49 -4.15 -11.13
N HIS A 186 -8.89 -2.99 -10.88
CA HIS A 186 -9.55 -1.94 -10.11
C HIS A 186 -9.18 -0.53 -10.57
N ARG A 187 -9.98 0.44 -10.10
CA ARG A 187 -9.74 1.88 -10.34
C ARG A 187 -10.29 2.70 -9.17
N ILE A 188 -9.81 3.94 -9.07
CA ILE A 188 -10.46 4.98 -8.25
C ILE A 188 -11.16 5.96 -9.19
N THR A 189 -12.46 6.17 -8.96
CA THR A 189 -13.26 7.11 -9.75
C THR A 189 -12.79 8.55 -9.52
N PRO A 190 -13.02 9.47 -10.49
CA PRO A 190 -12.60 10.87 -10.34
C PRO A 190 -13.21 11.56 -9.12
N LEU A 191 -12.38 12.34 -8.43
CA LEU A 191 -12.77 13.17 -7.30
C LEU A 191 -13.66 14.34 -7.75
N GLY A 192 -14.70 14.65 -6.99
CA GLY A 192 -15.54 15.83 -7.17
C GLY A 192 -14.85 17.13 -6.70
N GLU A 193 -15.52 18.26 -6.95
CA GLU A 193 -15.04 19.57 -6.50
C GLU A 193 -15.23 19.74 -4.98
N GLY A 194 -14.21 20.25 -4.29
CA GLY A 194 -14.25 20.46 -2.83
C GLY A 194 -14.12 19.18 -1.99
N GLU A 195 -13.99 18.03 -2.62
CA GLU A 195 -13.86 16.75 -1.96
C GLU A 195 -12.41 16.41 -1.57
N THR A 196 -12.27 15.52 -0.60
CA THR A 196 -10.96 15.02 -0.15
C THR A 196 -11.03 13.52 0.14
N ARG A 197 -10.05 12.78 -0.40
CA ARG A 197 -9.83 11.38 -0.08
C ARG A 197 -8.33 11.13 0.14
N VAL A 198 -7.99 10.39 1.20
CA VAL A 198 -6.64 9.88 1.43
C VAL A 198 -6.72 8.39 1.74
N SER A 199 -5.97 7.59 1.01
CA SER A 199 -5.85 6.16 1.25
C SER A 199 -4.40 5.76 1.46
N LEU A 200 -4.20 4.71 2.27
CA LEU A 200 -2.92 4.11 2.58
C LEU A 200 -2.87 2.72 1.97
N THR A 201 -1.78 2.38 1.26
CA THR A 201 -1.56 1.03 0.76
C THR A 201 -0.35 0.40 1.43
N PHE A 202 -0.46 -0.90 1.71
CA PHE A 202 0.64 -1.79 2.12
C PHE A 202 0.78 -2.91 1.12
N GLU A 203 2.03 -3.26 0.78
CA GLU A 203 2.34 -4.33 -0.15
C GLU A 203 3.08 -5.46 0.57
N TYR A 204 2.53 -6.68 0.47
CA TYR A 204 3.13 -7.89 1.02
C TYR A 204 3.35 -8.91 -0.09
N LEU A 205 4.38 -9.73 0.06
CA LEU A 205 4.86 -10.63 -0.98
C LEU A 205 4.92 -12.07 -0.45
N THR A 206 4.66 -13.05 -1.31
CA THR A 206 4.93 -14.46 -0.96
C THR A 206 6.39 -14.84 -1.18
N ASP A 207 7.07 -14.18 -2.11
CA ASP A 207 8.50 -14.32 -2.37
C ASP A 207 9.12 -12.97 -2.77
N PRO A 208 9.94 -12.36 -1.90
CA PRO A 208 10.51 -11.04 -2.14
C PRO A 208 11.71 -11.04 -3.10
N ARG A 209 12.09 -12.18 -3.68
CA ARG A 209 13.17 -12.24 -4.66
C ARG A 209 12.77 -11.52 -5.94
N MET A 210 13.64 -10.70 -6.47
CA MET A 210 13.42 -9.95 -7.71
C MET A 210 14.55 -10.24 -8.70
N HIS A 211 14.21 -10.54 -9.96
CA HIS A 211 15.20 -10.62 -11.02
C HIS A 211 15.74 -9.23 -11.36
N GLY A 212 17.08 -9.10 -11.53
CA GLY A 212 17.76 -7.81 -11.67
C GLY A 212 17.25 -6.90 -12.79
N TRP A 213 16.74 -7.47 -13.89
CA TRP A 213 16.11 -6.72 -14.99
C TRP A 213 14.80 -6.03 -14.56
N TRP A 214 13.94 -6.73 -13.82
CA TRP A 214 12.68 -6.19 -13.33
C TRP A 214 12.88 -5.08 -12.31
N ARG A 215 13.97 -5.14 -11.54
CA ARG A 215 14.37 -4.07 -10.61
C ARG A 215 14.68 -2.76 -11.34
N PHE A 216 15.34 -2.84 -12.50
CA PHE A 216 15.61 -1.66 -13.34
C PHE A 216 14.32 -1.08 -13.93
N VAL A 217 13.42 -1.93 -14.43
CA VAL A 217 12.13 -1.51 -15.01
C VAL A 217 11.21 -0.89 -13.95
N SER A 218 11.15 -1.48 -12.74
CA SER A 218 10.41 -0.94 -11.61
C SER A 218 10.92 0.46 -11.24
N ASN A 219 12.21 0.62 -11.01
CA ASN A 219 12.83 1.90 -10.66
C ASN A 219 12.58 3.00 -11.72
N MET A 220 12.57 2.66 -12.99
CA MET A 220 12.25 3.62 -14.07
C MET A 220 10.78 4.05 -14.06
N LYS A 221 9.85 3.11 -13.91
CA LYS A 221 8.41 3.44 -13.81
C LYS A 221 8.11 4.27 -12.56
N ASP A 222 8.72 3.93 -11.44
CA ASP A 222 8.53 4.60 -10.15
C ASP A 222 9.03 6.04 -10.17
N SER A 223 10.17 6.27 -10.82
CA SER A 223 10.73 7.61 -11.00
C SER A 223 9.86 8.50 -11.88
N LEU A 224 9.22 7.94 -12.90
CA LEU A 224 8.41 8.68 -13.86
C LEU A 224 6.94 8.83 -13.43
N ALA A 225 6.34 7.79 -12.82
CA ALA A 225 4.90 7.72 -12.60
C ALA A 225 4.44 8.06 -11.18
N TYR A 226 5.28 7.86 -10.13
CA TYR A 226 4.78 7.90 -8.76
C TYR A 226 5.48 8.87 -7.83
N PHE A 227 6.81 8.92 -7.77
CA PHE A 227 7.52 9.61 -6.69
C PHE A 227 8.49 10.69 -7.14
N GLY A 228 8.77 10.83 -8.45
CA GLY A 228 9.76 11.75 -8.98
C GLY A 228 11.21 11.30 -8.70
N PHE A 229 12.15 11.74 -9.55
CA PHE A 229 13.57 11.31 -9.51
C PHE A 229 14.27 11.54 -8.16
N ARG A 230 13.89 12.59 -7.41
CA ARG A 230 14.56 12.95 -6.14
C ARG A 230 14.25 11.99 -4.99
N GLN A 231 13.07 11.37 -4.94
CA GLN A 231 12.69 10.48 -3.84
C GLN A 231 13.20 9.06 -4.03
N VAL A 232 13.30 8.58 -5.26
CA VAL A 232 13.76 7.21 -5.58
C VAL A 232 15.28 7.06 -5.34
N PHE A 233 16.07 8.12 -5.51
CA PHE A 233 17.54 8.06 -5.43
C PHE A 233 18.16 8.61 -4.14
N ARG A 234 17.37 9.09 -3.17
CA ARG A 234 17.89 9.74 -1.95
C ARG A 234 18.75 8.85 -1.04
N ARG A 235 18.68 7.54 -1.12
CA ARG A 235 19.43 6.58 -0.27
C ARG A 235 20.82 6.19 -0.78
N ARG A 236 21.24 6.58 -1.97
CA ARG A 236 22.60 6.26 -2.46
C ARG A 236 23.71 7.11 -1.87
N ALA A 237 23.41 8.26 -1.29
CA ALA A 237 24.42 9.20 -0.74
C ALA A 237 24.85 8.90 0.72
N GLY A 238 24.05 8.18 1.51
CA GLY A 238 24.27 7.98 2.95
C GLY A 238 25.16 6.78 3.34
N ARG A 239 25.57 5.94 2.39
CA ARG A 239 26.32 4.68 2.69
C ARG A 239 27.82 4.72 2.36
N ARG A 240 28.37 5.89 2.06
CA ARG A 240 29.84 6.08 1.95
C ARG A 240 30.29 7.03 3.05
N GLN A 241 30.65 6.50 4.20
CA GLN A 241 31.71 6.96 5.12
C GLN A 241 31.50 6.34 6.49
N LEU A 242 32.13 5.22 6.71
CA LEU A 242 32.74 4.79 7.98
C LEU A 242 33.71 3.68 7.59
N GLY A 243 34.83 4.10 7.02
CA GLY A 243 36.05 3.30 7.02
C GLY A 243 36.65 3.33 8.41
N PRO A 244 37.36 2.27 8.85
CA PRO A 244 37.95 2.22 10.18
C PRO A 244 39.04 3.30 10.31
N ALA A 245 39.01 4.03 11.44
CA ALA A 245 40.06 4.95 11.83
C ALA A 245 41.34 4.16 12.12
N ASP A 246 42.40 4.44 11.36
CA ASP A 246 43.73 3.97 11.66
C ASP A 246 44.18 4.50 13.02
N GLY A 247 44.52 3.58 13.93
CA GLY A 247 45.11 3.87 15.21
C GLY A 247 46.53 4.42 15.06
N PRO A 248 46.98 5.30 15.99
CA PRO A 248 48.30 5.89 15.90
C PRO A 248 49.40 4.85 16.19
N GLY A 249 50.38 4.76 15.30
CA GLY A 249 51.60 3.99 15.45
C GLY A 249 52.41 4.46 16.66
N ARG A 250 52.95 3.49 17.38
CA ARG A 250 54.01 3.69 18.39
C ARG A 250 55.39 3.61 17.68
N THR A 251 56.17 4.60 17.87
CA THR A 251 57.62 4.52 17.95
C THR A 251 58.03 4.56 19.39
#